data_6b50a95ad8ca179c6e101cd19cd23480
#
_entry.id   6b50a95ad8ca179c6e101cd19cd23480
#
_cell.length_a   1.000
_cell.length_b   1.000
_cell.length_c   1.000
_cell.angle_alpha   90.00
_cell.angle_beta   90.00
_cell.angle_gamma   90.00
#
_symmetry.space_group_name_H-M   'P 1'
#
loop_
_entity.id
_entity.type
_entity.pdbx_description
1 polymer ?
#
loop_
_entity_poly.entity_id
_entity_poly.type
_entity_poly.pdbx_seq_one_letter_code
_entity_poly.pdbx_strand_id
1 'polypeptide(L)'
;MNTIAPDHYKTESGLQVWDVTRYMSGNMAQAFQYVYRAGRKGNEAEDLRKAVAFLEDWVAHPDVPRAVLPEGIEPTDGPSVGGCLLLDIPDGSQWKVQPLMQIISADSYEGEAMNGQPFCGRRLITNETLPRLKKRIAELGGVDG
;
A
#
# COMPACT_ATOMS: atom_id res chain seq x y z
N MET A 1 20.48 -12.87 -3.37
CA MET A 1 20.43 -12.79 -1.91
C MET A 1 20.73 -11.36 -1.45
N ASN A 2 19.98 -10.87 -0.52
CA ASN A 2 20.17 -9.51 -0.02
C ASN A 2 20.72 -9.53 1.39
N THR A 3 22.01 -9.34 1.55
CA THR A 3 22.67 -9.41 2.85
C THR A 3 22.66 -8.09 3.61
N ILE A 4 22.18 -7.00 2.98
CA ILE A 4 22.17 -5.70 3.62
C ILE A 4 20.83 -5.38 4.29
N ALA A 5 19.80 -6.17 4.03
CA ALA A 5 18.50 -5.95 4.64
C ALA A 5 18.53 -6.36 6.11
N PRO A 6 18.05 -5.51 7.03
CA PRO A 6 17.91 -5.92 8.42
C PRO A 6 16.98 -7.11 8.56
N ASP A 7 17.21 -7.93 9.59
CA ASP A 7 16.43 -9.14 9.78
C ASP A 7 14.92 -8.87 9.91
N HIS A 8 14.55 -7.75 10.54
CA HIS A 8 13.13 -7.48 10.74
C HIS A 8 12.38 -7.15 9.43
N TYR A 9 13.10 -6.97 8.32
CA TYR A 9 12.47 -6.78 7.01
C TYR A 9 12.30 -8.09 6.24
N LYS A 10 12.88 -9.17 6.73
CA LYS A 10 12.79 -10.45 6.04
C LYS A 10 11.47 -11.14 6.35
N THR A 11 10.94 -11.86 5.37
CA THR A 11 9.70 -12.62 5.49
C THR A 11 9.97 -14.07 5.17
N GLU A 12 9.00 -14.94 5.47
CA GLU A 12 9.16 -16.37 5.20
C GLU A 12 9.27 -16.68 3.72
N SER A 13 8.59 -15.89 2.87
CA SER A 13 8.67 -16.07 1.44
C SER A 13 10.01 -15.59 0.87
N GLY A 14 10.79 -14.85 1.66
CA GLY A 14 12.01 -14.22 1.18
C GLY A 14 11.77 -12.87 0.55
N LEU A 15 10.52 -12.45 0.41
CA LEU A 15 10.17 -11.16 -0.15
C LEU A 15 10.25 -10.08 0.93
N GLN A 16 10.58 -8.87 0.49
CA GLN A 16 10.63 -7.70 1.34
C GLN A 16 9.72 -6.64 0.74
N VAL A 17 9.38 -5.64 1.57
CA VAL A 17 8.43 -4.62 1.13
C VAL A 17 8.90 -3.91 -0.13
N TRP A 18 10.19 -3.72 -0.31
CA TRP A 18 10.69 -3.06 -1.50
C TRP A 18 10.55 -3.90 -2.77
N ASP A 19 10.36 -5.21 -2.65
CA ASP A 19 10.05 -6.04 -3.82
C ASP A 19 8.70 -5.66 -4.43
N VAL A 20 7.83 -5.08 -3.61
CA VAL A 20 6.53 -4.58 -4.05
C VAL A 20 6.61 -3.11 -4.42
N THR A 21 7.20 -2.28 -3.54
CA THR A 21 7.16 -0.83 -3.72
C THR A 21 7.96 -0.35 -4.93
N ARG A 22 8.90 -1.15 -5.40
CA ARG A 22 9.65 -0.77 -6.60
C ARG A 22 8.76 -0.63 -7.84
N TYR A 23 7.55 -1.23 -7.82
CA TYR A 23 6.60 -1.13 -8.92
C TYR A 23 5.59 0.00 -8.71
N MET A 24 5.73 0.78 -7.64
CA MET A 24 4.71 1.74 -7.23
C MET A 24 5.19 3.17 -7.37
N SER A 25 4.25 4.08 -7.56
CA SER A 25 4.56 5.51 -7.58
C SER A 25 4.83 6.03 -6.17
N GLY A 26 5.47 7.20 -6.08
CA GLY A 26 6.03 7.71 -4.84
C GLY A 26 5.11 7.69 -3.63
N ASN A 27 4.00 8.42 -3.71
CA ASN A 27 3.08 8.49 -2.57
C ASN A 27 2.47 7.14 -2.22
N MET A 28 2.14 6.36 -3.23
CA MET A 28 1.51 5.06 -3.00
C MET A 28 2.52 4.06 -2.43
N ALA A 29 3.78 4.12 -2.86
CA ALA A 29 4.83 3.28 -2.28
C ALA A 29 5.03 3.61 -0.81
N GLN A 30 5.05 4.89 -0.46
CA GLN A 30 5.19 5.31 0.94
C GLN A 30 4.00 4.85 1.78
N ALA A 31 2.78 5.05 1.25
CA ALA A 31 1.59 4.62 1.98
C ALA A 31 1.61 3.11 2.21
N PHE A 32 1.96 2.33 1.19
CA PHE A 32 2.06 0.89 1.32
C PHE A 32 3.06 0.51 2.41
N GLN A 33 4.23 1.12 2.39
CA GLN A 33 5.28 0.80 3.35
C GLN A 33 4.84 1.08 4.77
N TYR A 34 4.20 2.24 5.01
CA TYR A 34 3.77 2.59 6.36
C TYR A 34 2.66 1.68 6.88
N VAL A 35 1.70 1.30 6.04
CA VAL A 35 0.67 0.35 6.47
C VAL A 35 1.30 -1.01 6.76
N TYR A 36 2.20 -1.46 5.90
CA TYR A 36 2.84 -2.76 6.08
C TYR A 36 3.62 -2.84 7.39
N ARG A 37 4.35 -1.79 7.73
CA ARG A 37 5.18 -1.80 8.93
C ARG A 37 4.41 -1.42 10.21
N ALA A 38 3.20 -0.88 10.09
CA ALA A 38 2.45 -0.43 11.26
C ALA A 38 2.33 -1.55 12.30
N GLY A 39 2.75 -1.27 13.52
CA GLY A 39 2.72 -2.25 14.60
C GLY A 39 3.87 -3.24 14.61
N ARG A 40 4.70 -3.27 13.55
CA ARG A 40 5.87 -4.16 13.53
C ARG A 40 7.06 -3.49 14.18
N LYS A 41 7.15 -2.18 14.08
CA LYS A 41 8.23 -1.42 14.65
C LYS A 41 7.73 0.01 14.85
N GLY A 42 7.91 0.52 16.06
CA GLY A 42 7.50 1.88 16.37
C GLY A 42 6.02 2.00 16.69
N ASN A 43 5.48 3.19 16.51
CA ASN A 43 4.11 3.51 16.88
C ASN A 43 3.16 3.21 15.72
N GLU A 44 2.24 2.28 15.94
CA GLU A 44 1.31 1.85 14.90
C GLU A 44 0.45 3.00 14.43
N ALA A 45 -0.14 3.77 15.36
CA ALA A 45 -1.03 4.87 14.99
C ALA A 45 -0.29 5.94 14.19
N GLU A 46 0.95 6.24 14.59
CA GLU A 46 1.75 7.22 13.87
C GLU A 46 2.04 6.78 12.45
N ASP A 47 2.41 5.52 12.27
CA ASP A 47 2.66 4.98 10.93
C ASP A 47 1.39 5.07 10.07
N LEU A 48 0.23 4.77 10.65
CA LEU A 48 -1.02 4.83 9.90
C LEU A 48 -1.39 6.28 9.55
N ARG A 49 -1.10 7.23 10.42
CA ARG A 49 -1.33 8.64 10.09
C ARG A 49 -0.46 9.09 8.93
N LYS A 50 0.78 8.61 8.89
CA LYS A 50 1.67 8.91 7.76
C LYS A 50 1.13 8.31 6.47
N ALA A 51 0.66 7.08 6.53
CA ALA A 51 0.05 6.43 5.36
C ALA A 51 -1.15 7.23 4.87
N VAL A 52 -2.02 7.67 5.78
CA VAL A 52 -3.19 8.47 5.44
C VAL A 52 -2.76 9.76 4.73
N ALA A 53 -1.72 10.42 5.24
CA ALA A 53 -1.26 11.67 4.63
C ALA A 53 -0.79 11.45 3.19
N PHE A 54 -0.03 10.39 2.94
CA PHE A 54 0.42 10.09 1.59
C PHE A 54 -0.76 9.73 0.66
N LEU A 55 -1.73 8.99 1.17
CA LEU A 55 -2.91 8.64 0.37
C LEU A 55 -3.76 9.86 0.05
N GLU A 56 -3.94 10.75 1.03
CA GLU A 56 -4.72 11.95 0.81
C GLU A 56 -4.05 12.88 -0.20
N ASP A 57 -2.73 12.98 -0.15
CA ASP A 57 -2.02 13.77 -1.15
C ASP A 57 -2.18 13.18 -2.55
N TRP A 58 -2.09 11.87 -2.64
CA TRP A 58 -2.26 11.20 -3.94
C TRP A 58 -3.67 11.44 -4.51
N VAL A 59 -4.69 11.34 -3.67
CA VAL A 59 -6.06 11.58 -4.10
C VAL A 59 -6.27 13.02 -4.53
N ALA A 60 -5.62 13.97 -3.83
CA ALA A 60 -5.81 15.38 -4.10
C ALA A 60 -5.13 15.87 -5.37
N HIS A 61 -4.24 15.08 -5.96
CA HIS A 61 -3.47 15.50 -7.12
C HIS A 61 -3.65 14.56 -8.32
N PRO A 62 -4.89 14.48 -8.85
CA PRO A 62 -5.15 13.58 -9.99
C PRO A 62 -4.45 14.01 -11.27
N ASP A 63 -3.97 15.27 -11.32
CA ASP A 63 -3.30 15.79 -12.52
C ASP A 63 -1.88 15.32 -12.64
N VAL A 64 -1.28 14.84 -11.54
CA VAL A 64 0.09 14.34 -11.59
C VAL A 64 0.07 12.94 -12.20
N PRO A 65 0.75 12.74 -13.34
CA PRO A 65 0.69 11.43 -13.98
C PRO A 65 1.43 10.38 -13.15
N ARG A 66 0.92 9.16 -13.26
CA ARG A 66 1.59 8.03 -12.65
C ARG A 66 2.94 7.82 -13.35
N ALA A 67 3.91 7.36 -12.57
CA ALA A 67 5.21 7.05 -13.13
C ALA A 67 5.06 5.98 -14.24
N VAL A 68 5.81 6.18 -15.32
CA VAL A 68 5.81 5.21 -16.42
C VAL A 68 6.64 4.01 -16.01
N LEU A 69 6.06 2.82 -16.17
CA LEU A 69 6.77 1.60 -15.85
C LEU A 69 7.86 1.33 -16.89
N PRO A 70 9.01 0.80 -16.47
CA PRO A 70 10.04 0.42 -17.44
C PRO A 70 9.55 -0.63 -18.42
N GLU A 71 10.21 -0.69 -19.56
CA GLU A 71 9.89 -1.71 -20.56
C GLU A 71 10.02 -3.10 -19.95
N GLY A 72 9.04 -3.95 -20.24
CA GLY A 72 9.00 -5.31 -19.70
C GLY A 72 8.30 -5.46 -18.37
N ILE A 73 7.92 -4.33 -17.75
CA ILE A 73 7.17 -4.37 -16.49
C ILE A 73 5.69 -4.10 -16.79
N GLU A 74 4.85 -5.04 -16.36
CA GLU A 74 3.40 -4.94 -16.60
C GLU A 74 2.69 -4.37 -15.38
N PRO A 75 1.54 -3.72 -15.55
CA PRO A 75 0.77 -3.22 -14.40
C PRO A 75 0.42 -4.29 -13.36
N THR A 76 0.33 -5.55 -13.79
CA THR A 76 -0.01 -6.65 -12.89
C THR A 76 1.17 -7.14 -12.06
N ASP A 77 2.40 -6.71 -12.37
CA ASP A 77 3.58 -7.23 -11.67
C ASP A 77 3.58 -6.85 -10.19
N GLY A 78 3.25 -5.59 -9.88
CA GLY A 78 3.18 -5.15 -8.49
C GLY A 78 2.14 -5.92 -7.69
N PRO A 79 0.89 -6.00 -8.16
CA PRO A 79 -0.14 -6.78 -7.46
C PRO A 79 0.22 -8.26 -7.29
N SER A 80 0.90 -8.86 -8.28
CA SER A 80 1.29 -10.26 -8.19
C SER A 80 2.32 -10.48 -7.07
N VAL A 81 3.36 -9.65 -7.04
CA VAL A 81 4.38 -9.74 -5.99
C VAL A 81 3.77 -9.36 -4.65
N GLY A 82 2.92 -8.33 -4.64
CA GLY A 82 2.25 -7.90 -3.42
C GLY A 82 1.40 -9.00 -2.82
N GLY A 83 0.64 -9.71 -3.66
CA GLY A 83 -0.16 -10.83 -3.18
C GLY A 83 0.68 -11.88 -2.48
N CYS A 84 1.86 -12.19 -3.02
CA CYS A 84 2.76 -13.14 -2.39
C CYS A 84 3.29 -12.62 -1.05
N LEU A 85 3.66 -11.34 -0.99
CA LEU A 85 4.13 -10.76 0.26
C LEU A 85 3.05 -10.78 1.34
N LEU A 86 1.80 -10.55 0.94
CA LEU A 86 0.70 -10.48 1.92
C LEU A 86 0.39 -11.84 2.54
N LEU A 87 0.82 -12.94 1.92
CA LEU A 87 0.68 -14.25 2.54
C LEU A 87 1.53 -14.40 3.80
N ASP A 88 2.54 -13.54 3.96
CA ASP A 88 3.40 -13.57 5.13
C ASP A 88 2.87 -12.77 6.30
N ILE A 89 1.75 -12.08 6.14
CA ILE A 89 1.20 -11.26 7.22
C ILE A 89 0.65 -12.16 8.31
N PRO A 90 1.11 -12.00 9.57
CA PRO A 90 0.64 -12.85 10.67
C PRO A 90 -0.84 -12.64 10.96
N ASP A 91 -1.46 -13.64 11.58
CA ASP A 91 -2.89 -13.64 11.85
C ASP A 91 -3.36 -12.38 12.59
N GLY A 92 -2.60 -11.91 13.54
CA GLY A 92 -2.97 -10.72 14.30
C GLY A 92 -2.95 -9.44 13.50
N SER A 93 -2.37 -9.47 12.31
CA SER A 93 -2.27 -8.29 11.45
C SER A 93 -3.06 -8.44 10.15
N GLN A 94 -3.99 -9.38 10.09
CA GLN A 94 -4.77 -9.61 8.88
C GLN A 94 -5.59 -8.40 8.43
N TRP A 95 -5.87 -7.47 9.33
CA TRP A 95 -6.59 -6.25 8.96
C TRP A 95 -5.84 -5.43 7.89
N LYS A 96 -4.53 -5.65 7.76
CA LYS A 96 -3.70 -4.94 6.78
C LYS A 96 -3.91 -5.41 5.36
N VAL A 97 -4.36 -6.65 5.18
CA VAL A 97 -4.39 -7.27 3.86
C VAL A 97 -5.24 -6.47 2.88
N GLN A 98 -6.45 -6.12 3.28
CA GLN A 98 -7.33 -5.41 2.37
C GLN A 98 -6.85 -4.00 2.04
N PRO A 99 -6.46 -3.16 3.02
CA PRO A 99 -5.90 -1.85 2.67
C PRO A 99 -4.67 -1.94 1.77
N LEU A 100 -3.78 -2.88 2.03
CA LEU A 100 -2.58 -3.03 1.21
C LEU A 100 -2.91 -3.42 -0.22
N MET A 101 -3.85 -4.35 -0.41
CA MET A 101 -4.28 -4.71 -1.76
C MET A 101 -4.97 -3.56 -2.47
N GLN A 102 -5.74 -2.76 -1.72
CA GLN A 102 -6.41 -1.59 -2.30
C GLN A 102 -5.39 -0.56 -2.78
N ILE A 103 -4.34 -0.33 -1.99
CA ILE A 103 -3.30 0.63 -2.34
C ILE A 103 -2.56 0.17 -3.61
N ILE A 104 -2.16 -1.09 -3.66
CA ILE A 104 -1.48 -1.62 -4.84
C ILE A 104 -2.38 -1.53 -6.07
N SER A 105 -3.64 -1.95 -5.92
CA SER A 105 -4.56 -1.98 -7.05
C SER A 105 -4.87 -0.58 -7.57
N ALA A 106 -5.07 0.37 -6.65
CA ALA A 106 -5.34 1.74 -7.04
C ALA A 106 -4.18 2.31 -7.84
N ASP A 107 -2.95 2.07 -7.39
CA ASP A 107 -1.78 2.59 -8.08
C ASP A 107 -1.56 1.89 -9.43
N SER A 108 -1.70 0.58 -9.45
CA SER A 108 -1.39 -0.21 -10.65
C SER A 108 -2.42 -0.06 -11.75
N TYR A 109 -3.69 0.06 -11.38
CA TYR A 109 -4.78 0.00 -12.36
C TYR A 109 -5.52 1.32 -12.55
N GLU A 110 -5.05 2.41 -11.94
CA GLU A 110 -5.70 3.69 -12.10
C GLU A 110 -5.84 4.04 -13.59
N GLY A 111 -7.08 4.23 -14.03
CA GLY A 111 -7.36 4.57 -15.41
C GLY A 111 -7.42 3.40 -16.38
N GLU A 112 -7.05 2.19 -15.94
CA GLU A 112 -7.11 1.01 -16.80
C GLU A 112 -8.56 0.61 -17.04
N ALA A 113 -8.84 0.14 -18.25
CA ALA A 113 -10.20 -0.22 -18.60
C ALA A 113 -10.63 -1.50 -17.89
N MET A 114 -11.80 -1.45 -17.27
CA MET A 114 -12.39 -2.61 -16.62
C MET A 114 -13.87 -2.62 -16.97
N ASN A 115 -14.31 -3.69 -17.63
CA ASN A 115 -15.71 -3.81 -18.07
C ASN A 115 -16.17 -2.59 -18.85
N GLY A 116 -15.31 -2.05 -19.71
CA GLY A 116 -15.64 -0.91 -20.54
C GLY A 116 -15.58 0.45 -19.85
N GLN A 117 -15.21 0.47 -18.56
CA GLN A 117 -15.11 1.72 -17.80
C GLN A 117 -13.70 1.87 -17.25
N PRO A 118 -13.18 3.10 -17.16
CA PRO A 118 -11.88 3.30 -16.49
C PRO A 118 -11.99 2.97 -15.01
N PHE A 119 -11.04 2.22 -14.49
CA PHE A 119 -10.97 1.95 -13.06
C PHE A 119 -10.57 3.23 -12.31
N CYS A 120 -11.32 3.60 -11.29
CA CYS A 120 -11.01 4.78 -10.51
C CYS A 120 -10.42 4.39 -9.15
N GLY A 121 -9.09 4.34 -9.12
CA GLY A 121 -8.38 4.03 -7.88
C GLY A 121 -8.59 5.08 -6.81
N ARG A 122 -8.75 6.34 -7.21
CA ARG A 122 -8.99 7.42 -6.25
C ARG A 122 -10.29 7.22 -5.50
N ARG A 123 -11.32 6.74 -6.19
CA ARG A 123 -12.59 6.44 -5.53
C ARG A 123 -12.43 5.29 -4.54
N LEU A 124 -11.68 4.26 -4.92
CA LEU A 124 -11.41 3.14 -4.03
C LEU A 124 -10.70 3.62 -2.76
N ILE A 125 -9.65 4.43 -2.91
CA ILE A 125 -8.91 4.93 -1.76
C ILE A 125 -9.80 5.81 -0.88
N THR A 126 -10.55 6.73 -1.48
CA THR A 126 -11.39 7.66 -0.73
C THR A 126 -12.50 6.96 0.01
N ASN A 127 -13.16 6.00 -0.64
CA ASN A 127 -14.38 5.41 -0.08
C ASN A 127 -14.12 4.18 0.78
N GLU A 128 -12.98 3.51 0.63
CA GLU A 128 -12.71 2.30 1.36
C GLU A 128 -11.42 2.32 2.15
N THR A 129 -10.30 2.63 1.52
CA THR A 129 -9.00 2.54 2.18
C THR A 129 -8.85 3.56 3.29
N LEU A 130 -9.10 4.82 2.99
CA LEU A 130 -8.95 5.88 4.00
C LEU A 130 -9.88 5.68 5.20
N PRO A 131 -11.18 5.37 5.01
CA PRO A 131 -12.03 5.10 6.18
C PRO A 131 -11.54 3.94 7.03
N ARG A 132 -11.01 2.88 6.40
CA ARG A 132 -10.48 1.74 7.15
C ARG A 132 -9.28 2.11 8.00
N LEU A 133 -8.35 2.87 7.43
CA LEU A 133 -7.16 3.28 8.18
C LEU A 133 -7.52 4.24 9.31
N LYS A 134 -8.41 5.17 9.05
CA LYS A 134 -8.84 6.11 10.09
C LYS A 134 -9.58 5.40 11.22
N LYS A 135 -10.39 4.39 10.88
CA LYS A 135 -11.05 3.59 11.90
C LYS A 135 -10.03 2.86 12.77
N ARG A 136 -9.02 2.28 12.14
CA ARG A 136 -7.98 1.58 12.89
C ARG A 136 -7.23 2.54 13.82
N ILE A 137 -6.92 3.73 13.34
CA ILE A 137 -6.26 4.74 14.18
C ILE A 137 -7.12 5.05 15.40
N ALA A 138 -8.42 5.20 15.20
CA ALA A 138 -9.33 5.47 16.32
C ALA A 138 -9.38 4.31 17.31
N GLU A 139 -9.36 3.07 16.79
CA GLU A 139 -9.37 1.89 17.65
C GLU A 139 -8.10 1.78 18.50
N LEU A 140 -7.00 2.34 18.01
CA LEU A 140 -5.75 2.36 18.76
C LEU A 140 -5.71 3.47 19.82
N GLY A 141 -6.81 4.17 20.00
CA GLY A 141 -6.89 5.27 20.95
C GLY A 141 -6.38 6.59 20.40
N GLY A 142 -6.24 6.67 19.09
CA GLY A 142 -5.84 7.91 18.46
C GLY A 142 -6.93 8.95 18.60
N VAL A 143 -6.59 10.08 19.20
CA VAL A 143 -7.57 11.09 19.52
C VAL A 143 -8.00 11.86 18.29
N ASP A 144 -7.12 12.07 17.43
CA ASP A 144 -7.36 12.89 16.27
C ASP A 144 -7.55 12.03 15.08
N GLY A 145 -8.20 11.06 15.17
CA GLY A 145 -8.50 10.25 14.02
C GLY A 145 -7.98 10.80 12.73
#